data_a6284e127bf6067bb4cb8c59d81d06e6
#
_entry.id   a6284e127bf6067bb4cb8c59d81d06e6
#
_cell.length_a   1.000
_cell.length_b   1.000
_cell.length_c   1.000
_cell.angle_alpha   90.00
_cell.angle_beta   90.00
_cell.angle_gamma   90.00
#
_symmetry.space_group_name_H-M   'P 1'
#
loop_
_entity.id
_entity.type
_entity.pdbx_description
1 polymer ?
#
loop_
_entity_poly.entity_id
_entity_poly.type
_entity_poly.pdbx_seq_one_letter_code
_entity_poly.pdbx_strand_id
1 'polypeptide(L)'
;LAGANQEIFNSENFLPWDRKQKLKIVTHHWGANWNKGFSIYQKIDDLLGYRDWKKKIEFTYIGNLPNKFKFKNCNYLEPLSGYKLAAELKKNHVYLTGSLNEPSGNHHIEGAQCGLPVMYIDSGGVKEYCNEFGVEFTEENIEEKLNFVLKNYDEVSLKIKDYPFNSNVMSSNYLKLFDEMIRNKKSILSQRNIEKPGIFEERLFNFKRMFNTK
;
A
#
# COMPACT_ATOMS: atom_id res chain seq x y z
N LEU A 1 5.93 -7.58 9.22
CA LEU A 1 4.97 -6.54 9.64
C LEU A 1 5.47 -5.17 9.21
N ALA A 2 4.60 -4.36 8.61
CA ALA A 2 4.86 -2.97 8.27
C ALA A 2 3.95 -2.04 9.09
N GLY A 3 4.26 -0.74 9.10
CA GLY A 3 3.46 0.24 9.82
C GLY A 3 3.84 1.66 9.40
N ALA A 4 2.86 2.52 9.18
CA ALA A 4 3.11 3.92 8.86
C ALA A 4 3.42 4.73 10.11
N ASN A 5 4.19 5.80 9.95
CA ASN A 5 4.48 6.73 11.03
C ASN A 5 3.19 7.48 11.44
N GLN A 6 2.65 7.16 12.59
CA GLN A 6 1.37 7.70 13.09
C GLN A 6 1.41 9.19 13.46
N GLU A 7 2.59 9.77 13.68
CA GLU A 7 2.72 11.22 13.89
C GLU A 7 2.45 11.99 12.59
N ILE A 8 2.72 11.38 11.44
CA ILE A 8 2.54 11.95 10.12
C ILE A 8 1.22 11.51 9.50
N PHE A 9 1.01 10.18 9.46
CA PHE A 9 -0.16 9.54 8.86
C PHE A 9 -1.14 9.13 9.95
N ASN A 10 -2.18 9.91 10.11
CA ASN A 10 -3.26 9.72 11.08
C ASN A 10 -4.57 10.28 10.51
N SER A 11 -5.69 9.91 11.10
CA SER A 11 -7.01 10.34 10.65
C SER A 11 -7.47 11.70 11.22
N GLU A 12 -6.61 12.43 11.93
CA GLU A 12 -6.94 13.77 12.41
C GLU A 12 -7.26 14.71 11.27
N ASN A 13 -8.38 15.42 11.38
CA ASN A 13 -8.92 16.32 10.35
C ASN A 13 -9.27 15.64 9.01
N PHE A 14 -9.36 14.31 8.96
CA PHE A 14 -9.94 13.62 7.82
C PHE A 14 -11.46 13.86 7.79
N LEU A 15 -11.98 14.20 6.60
CA LEU A 15 -13.40 14.37 6.38
C LEU A 15 -13.91 13.28 5.45
N PRO A 16 -14.79 12.38 5.94
CA PRO A 16 -15.43 11.37 5.10
C PRO A 16 -16.25 11.99 3.95
N TRP A 17 -16.52 11.20 2.93
CA TRP A 17 -17.32 11.64 1.80
C TRP A 17 -18.78 11.93 2.22
N ASP A 18 -19.22 13.16 1.98
CA ASP A 18 -20.55 13.66 2.32
C ASP A 18 -21.60 13.46 1.20
N ARG A 19 -21.23 12.78 0.10
CA ARG A 19 -22.04 12.52 -1.10
C ARG A 19 -22.47 13.77 -1.89
N LYS A 20 -22.09 14.98 -1.48
CA LYS A 20 -22.43 16.22 -2.20
C LYS A 20 -21.48 16.51 -3.35
N GLN A 21 -20.33 15.90 -3.35
CA GLN A 21 -19.29 16.03 -4.36
C GLN A 21 -18.95 14.65 -4.95
N LYS A 22 -18.09 14.62 -5.96
CA LYS A 22 -17.56 13.35 -6.49
C LYS A 22 -16.82 12.58 -5.41
N LEU A 23 -16.88 11.25 -5.46
CA LEU A 23 -15.98 10.42 -4.64
C LEU A 23 -14.55 10.61 -5.13
N LYS A 24 -13.68 11.09 -4.27
CA LYS A 24 -12.26 11.31 -4.58
C LYS A 24 -11.47 10.08 -4.19
N ILE A 25 -10.76 9.52 -5.15
CA ILE A 25 -9.91 8.34 -5.00
C ILE A 25 -8.46 8.75 -5.20
N VAL A 26 -7.57 8.27 -4.38
CA VAL A 26 -6.14 8.58 -4.45
C VAL A 26 -5.28 7.34 -4.39
N THR A 27 -4.15 7.38 -5.05
CA THR A 27 -3.02 6.46 -4.88
C THR A 27 -1.71 7.21 -4.86
N HIS A 28 -0.68 6.63 -4.27
CA HIS A 28 0.67 7.18 -4.38
C HIS A 28 1.73 6.10 -4.45
N HIS A 29 2.76 6.34 -5.26
CA HIS A 29 3.90 5.43 -5.38
C HIS A 29 5.20 6.19 -5.63
N TRP A 30 6.25 5.78 -4.93
CA TRP A 30 7.59 6.26 -5.23
C TRP A 30 8.18 5.58 -6.47
N GLY A 31 7.94 4.28 -6.63
CA GLY A 31 8.40 3.51 -7.79
C GLY A 31 7.53 3.71 -9.02
N ALA A 32 8.17 3.77 -10.20
CA ALA A 32 7.53 4.01 -11.50
C ALA A 32 7.45 2.75 -12.39
N ASN A 33 7.50 1.54 -11.82
CA ASN A 33 7.36 0.31 -12.59
C ASN A 33 5.90 -0.14 -12.70
N TRP A 34 5.57 -0.92 -13.73
CA TRP A 34 4.20 -1.37 -14.00
C TRP A 34 3.58 -2.20 -12.87
N ASN A 35 4.38 -2.93 -12.09
CA ASN A 35 3.90 -3.69 -10.94
C ASN A 35 3.31 -2.79 -9.82
N LYS A 36 3.50 -1.47 -9.90
CA LYS A 36 2.83 -0.53 -8.98
C LYS A 36 1.35 -0.29 -9.30
N GLY A 37 0.78 -1.05 -10.25
CA GLY A 37 -0.65 -1.03 -10.56
C GLY A 37 -1.02 -0.14 -11.75
N PHE A 38 -0.08 0.22 -12.61
CA PHE A 38 -0.36 1.15 -13.72
C PHE A 38 -1.38 0.62 -14.73
N SER A 39 -1.56 -0.68 -14.90
CA SER A 39 -2.66 -1.26 -15.69
C SER A 39 -4.03 -0.83 -15.13
N ILE A 40 -4.19 -0.91 -13.81
CA ILE A 40 -5.41 -0.51 -13.10
C ILE A 40 -5.62 1.01 -13.19
N TYR A 41 -4.57 1.79 -12.96
CA TYR A 41 -4.68 3.26 -13.00
C TYR A 41 -4.98 3.76 -14.41
N GLN A 42 -4.44 3.12 -15.43
CA GLN A 42 -4.80 3.40 -16.82
C GLN A 42 -6.27 3.05 -17.10
N LYS A 43 -6.76 1.91 -16.62
CA LYS A 43 -8.16 1.53 -16.77
C LYS A 43 -9.11 2.55 -16.10
N ILE A 44 -8.75 3.06 -14.92
CA ILE A 44 -9.52 4.13 -14.27
C ILE A 44 -9.45 5.43 -15.07
N ASP A 45 -8.29 5.77 -15.62
CA ASP A 45 -8.12 6.95 -16.48
C ASP A 45 -9.01 6.86 -17.73
N ASP A 46 -9.08 5.68 -18.35
CA ASP A 46 -9.95 5.43 -19.50
C ASP A 46 -11.44 5.52 -19.11
N LEU A 47 -11.84 4.98 -17.94
CA LEU A 47 -13.20 5.10 -17.41
C LEU A 47 -13.60 6.56 -17.22
N LEU A 48 -12.70 7.40 -16.73
CA LEU A 48 -12.93 8.84 -16.54
C LEU A 48 -13.08 9.60 -17.87
N GLY A 49 -12.77 8.98 -19.00
CA GLY A 49 -13.11 9.47 -20.33
C GLY A 49 -14.62 9.43 -20.60
N TYR A 50 -15.38 8.56 -19.93
CA TYR A 50 -16.82 8.47 -20.06
C TYR A 50 -17.54 9.45 -19.12
N ARG A 51 -18.53 10.19 -19.68
CA ARG A 51 -19.27 11.25 -18.97
C ARG A 51 -19.86 10.79 -17.64
N ASP A 52 -20.37 9.56 -17.57
CA ASP A 52 -21.05 9.04 -16.38
C ASP A 52 -20.09 8.77 -15.24
N TRP A 53 -18.91 8.23 -15.52
CA TRP A 53 -17.86 8.04 -14.51
C TRP A 53 -17.25 9.37 -14.07
N LYS A 54 -16.99 10.27 -15.02
CA LYS A 54 -16.46 11.62 -14.73
C LYS A 54 -17.36 12.45 -13.82
N LYS A 55 -18.66 12.16 -13.76
CA LYS A 55 -19.59 12.82 -12.83
C LYS A 55 -19.56 12.21 -11.42
N LYS A 56 -19.21 10.93 -11.28
CA LYS A 56 -19.29 10.18 -10.03
C LYS A 56 -18.00 10.21 -9.23
N ILE A 57 -16.86 10.06 -9.90
CA ILE A 57 -15.56 9.92 -9.25
C ILE A 57 -14.53 10.90 -9.79
N GLU A 58 -13.49 11.10 -9.01
CA GLU A 58 -12.24 11.77 -9.36
C GLU A 58 -11.09 10.88 -8.91
N PHE A 59 -10.03 10.76 -9.71
CA PHE A 59 -8.85 9.96 -9.34
C PHE A 59 -7.60 10.83 -9.39
N THR A 60 -6.81 10.75 -8.33
CA THR A 60 -5.53 11.45 -8.20
C THR A 60 -4.40 10.44 -8.03
N TYR A 61 -3.41 10.50 -8.89
CA TYR A 61 -2.16 9.77 -8.74
C TYR A 61 -1.06 10.70 -8.25
N ILE A 62 -0.34 10.29 -7.19
CA ILE A 62 0.80 11.03 -6.61
C ILE A 62 2.05 10.18 -6.76
N GLY A 63 3.08 10.67 -7.46
CA GLY A 63 4.34 9.92 -7.55
C GLY A 63 4.99 9.91 -8.92
N ASN A 64 6.00 9.05 -9.08
CA ASN A 64 6.72 8.91 -10.34
C ASN A 64 5.92 8.09 -11.35
N LEU A 65 6.02 8.46 -12.63
CA LEU A 65 5.36 7.77 -13.74
C LEU A 65 6.35 6.88 -14.52
N PRO A 66 5.89 5.75 -15.09
CA PRO A 66 6.68 5.00 -16.06
C PRO A 66 7.08 5.85 -17.25
N ASN A 67 8.20 5.51 -17.86
CA ASN A 67 8.67 6.23 -19.06
C ASN A 67 7.58 6.28 -20.14
N LYS A 68 7.34 7.46 -20.71
CA LYS A 68 6.33 7.75 -21.72
C LYS A 68 4.86 7.55 -21.29
N PHE A 69 4.58 7.20 -20.04
CA PHE A 69 3.22 7.11 -19.53
C PHE A 69 2.69 8.50 -19.15
N LYS A 70 1.42 8.77 -19.49
CA LYS A 70 0.72 10.00 -19.11
C LYS A 70 -0.76 9.70 -18.89
N PHE A 71 -1.32 10.22 -17.82
CA PHE A 71 -2.77 10.27 -17.63
C PHE A 71 -3.43 11.30 -18.56
N LYS A 72 -4.67 11.01 -18.99
CA LYS A 72 -5.49 11.88 -19.84
C LYS A 72 -6.62 12.55 -19.07
N ASN A 73 -7.18 11.86 -18.10
CA ASN A 73 -8.40 12.24 -17.38
C ASN A 73 -8.21 12.31 -15.86
N CYS A 74 -7.18 11.65 -15.33
CA CYS A 74 -6.84 11.65 -13.91
C CYS A 74 -6.01 12.88 -13.53
N ASN A 75 -6.11 13.29 -12.27
CA ASN A 75 -5.21 14.28 -11.71
C ASN A 75 -3.84 13.65 -11.44
N TYR A 76 -2.78 14.35 -11.75
CA TYR A 76 -1.41 13.95 -11.48
C TYR A 76 -0.71 14.95 -10.59
N LEU A 77 -0.04 14.47 -9.56
CA LEU A 77 0.84 15.24 -8.69
C LEU A 77 2.23 14.60 -8.67
N GLU A 78 3.24 15.44 -8.68
CA GLU A 78 4.63 15.02 -8.45
C GLU A 78 4.79 14.29 -7.11
N PRO A 79 5.85 13.49 -6.92
CA PRO A 79 6.09 12.78 -5.68
C PRO A 79 6.04 13.67 -4.44
N LEU A 80 5.25 13.29 -3.46
CA LEU A 80 5.14 13.93 -2.16
C LEU A 80 5.61 12.97 -1.06
N SER A 81 6.02 13.51 0.08
CA SER A 81 6.42 12.73 1.26
C SER A 81 6.04 13.43 2.57
N GLY A 82 6.05 12.67 3.66
CA GLY A 82 5.82 13.19 5.00
C GLY A 82 4.48 13.91 5.15
N TYR A 83 4.48 15.01 5.88
CA TYR A 83 3.26 15.80 6.15
C TYR A 83 2.58 16.33 4.89
N LYS A 84 3.32 16.64 3.82
CA LYS A 84 2.73 17.09 2.55
C LYS A 84 1.93 15.97 1.89
N LEU A 85 2.46 14.75 1.90
CA LEU A 85 1.73 13.58 1.39
C LEU A 85 0.50 13.30 2.24
N ALA A 86 0.63 13.25 3.58
CA ALA A 86 -0.49 13.00 4.48
C ALA A 86 -1.62 14.03 4.31
N ALA A 87 -1.28 15.32 4.17
CA ALA A 87 -2.25 16.37 3.91
C ALA A 87 -2.98 16.18 2.57
N GLU A 88 -2.26 15.73 1.53
CA GLU A 88 -2.88 15.47 0.22
C GLU A 88 -3.77 14.22 0.24
N LEU A 89 -3.34 13.14 0.91
CA LEU A 89 -4.16 11.94 1.08
C LEU A 89 -5.50 12.28 1.75
N LYS A 90 -5.49 13.05 2.82
CA LYS A 90 -6.70 13.43 3.59
C LYS A 90 -7.73 14.30 2.82
N LYS A 91 -7.36 14.85 1.66
CA LYS A 91 -8.32 15.56 0.76
C LYS A 91 -9.18 14.59 -0.05
N ASN A 92 -8.88 13.30 0.01
CA ASN A 92 -9.56 12.25 -0.74
C ASN A 92 -10.42 11.39 0.19
N HIS A 93 -11.21 10.48 -0.35
CA HIS A 93 -12.19 9.69 0.39
C HIS A 93 -11.87 8.19 0.39
N VAL A 94 -11.14 7.71 -0.62
CA VAL A 94 -10.77 6.30 -0.79
C VAL A 94 -9.32 6.22 -1.24
N TYR A 95 -8.58 5.31 -0.65
CA TYR A 95 -7.27 4.92 -1.15
C TYR A 95 -7.41 3.71 -2.08
N LEU A 96 -6.72 3.72 -3.22
CA LEU A 96 -6.75 2.59 -4.15
C LEU A 96 -5.31 2.11 -4.42
N THR A 97 -5.08 0.81 -4.35
CA THR A 97 -3.82 0.21 -4.77
C THR A 97 -4.04 -0.95 -5.73
N GLY A 98 -3.41 -0.87 -6.90
CA GLY A 98 -3.33 -1.94 -7.88
C GLY A 98 -1.97 -2.64 -7.87
N SER A 99 -1.13 -2.43 -6.85
CA SER A 99 0.21 -3.02 -6.78
C SER A 99 0.18 -4.54 -6.85
N LEU A 100 1.05 -5.10 -7.71
CA LEU A 100 1.24 -6.55 -7.89
C LEU A 100 2.54 -6.99 -7.21
N ASN A 101 2.50 -8.17 -6.59
CA ASN A 101 3.64 -8.79 -5.91
C ASN A 101 4.29 -7.86 -4.86
N GLU A 102 3.48 -7.06 -4.19
CA GLU A 102 3.95 -6.15 -3.14
C GLU A 102 4.14 -6.92 -1.83
N PRO A 103 5.36 -7.15 -1.36
CA PRO A 103 5.58 -8.00 -0.18
C PRO A 103 5.13 -7.31 1.11
N SER A 104 5.31 -6.00 1.20
CA SER A 104 4.95 -5.21 2.39
C SER A 104 5.08 -3.72 2.08
N GLY A 105 4.17 -3.19 1.27
CA GLY A 105 4.19 -1.77 0.87
C GLY A 105 3.63 -0.86 1.95
N ASN A 106 4.30 0.26 2.26
CA ASN A 106 3.77 1.24 3.20
C ASN A 106 2.66 2.12 2.60
N HIS A 107 2.61 2.26 1.29
CA HIS A 107 1.71 3.20 0.61
C HIS A 107 0.23 3.02 0.97
N HIS A 108 -0.29 1.78 0.96
CA HIS A 108 -1.68 1.53 1.34
C HIS A 108 -1.92 1.67 2.86
N ILE A 109 -0.90 1.36 3.68
CA ILE A 109 -0.95 1.56 5.14
C ILE A 109 -1.00 3.07 5.47
N GLU A 110 -0.22 3.90 4.77
CA GLU A 110 -0.23 5.35 4.91
C GLU A 110 -1.60 5.94 4.54
N GLY A 111 -2.21 5.46 3.45
CA GLY A 111 -3.58 5.81 3.08
C GLY A 111 -4.61 5.42 4.15
N ALA A 112 -4.54 4.19 4.63
CA ALA A 112 -5.42 3.65 5.67
C ALA A 112 -5.29 4.43 7.00
N GLN A 113 -4.07 4.71 7.44
CA GLN A 113 -3.81 5.52 8.65
C GLN A 113 -4.36 6.95 8.53
N CYS A 114 -4.40 7.51 7.32
CA CYS A 114 -5.05 8.79 7.06
C CYS A 114 -6.60 8.72 7.12
N GLY A 115 -7.19 7.55 7.39
CA GLY A 115 -8.63 7.35 7.51
C GLY A 115 -9.33 6.96 6.22
N LEU A 116 -8.60 6.68 5.14
CA LEU A 116 -9.19 6.30 3.86
C LEU A 116 -9.42 4.79 3.80
N PRO A 117 -10.65 4.31 3.58
CA PRO A 117 -10.90 2.90 3.25
C PRO A 117 -10.13 2.52 1.98
N VAL A 118 -9.59 1.29 1.95
CA VAL A 118 -8.66 0.86 0.91
C VAL A 118 -9.36 -0.04 -0.11
N MET A 119 -9.29 0.30 -1.38
CA MET A 119 -9.55 -0.63 -2.47
C MET A 119 -8.22 -1.29 -2.89
N TYR A 120 -8.17 -2.63 -2.97
CA TYR A 120 -6.91 -3.35 -3.18
C TYR A 120 -7.06 -4.60 -4.04
N ILE A 121 -5.98 -4.99 -4.71
CA ILE A 121 -5.84 -6.30 -5.35
C ILE A 121 -5.16 -7.26 -4.36
N ASP A 122 -5.67 -8.49 -4.24
CA ASP A 122 -5.02 -9.55 -3.48
C ASP A 122 -3.74 -9.99 -4.21
N SER A 123 -2.63 -9.35 -3.88
CA SER A 123 -1.32 -9.66 -4.48
C SER A 123 -0.19 -9.37 -3.50
N GLY A 124 0.65 -10.37 -3.28
CA GLY A 124 1.71 -10.31 -2.26
C GLY A 124 1.13 -10.23 -0.85
N GLY A 125 1.64 -9.33 -0.02
CA GLY A 125 1.21 -9.14 1.37
C GLY A 125 0.14 -8.07 1.57
N VAL A 126 -0.43 -7.48 0.51
CA VAL A 126 -1.39 -6.36 0.62
C VAL A 126 -2.64 -6.78 1.41
N LYS A 127 -3.13 -8.00 1.18
CA LYS A 127 -4.32 -8.54 1.86
C LYS A 127 -4.16 -8.61 3.37
N GLU A 128 -2.95 -8.88 3.89
CA GLU A 128 -2.68 -8.94 5.32
C GLU A 128 -3.02 -7.62 6.06
N TYR A 129 -2.96 -6.51 5.33
CA TYR A 129 -3.20 -5.15 5.85
C TYR A 129 -4.57 -4.59 5.48
N CYS A 130 -5.25 -5.15 4.48
CA CYS A 130 -6.44 -4.54 3.89
C CYS A 130 -7.72 -5.36 4.03
N ASN A 131 -7.65 -6.67 4.26
CA ASN A 131 -8.80 -7.59 4.20
C ASN A 131 -10.01 -7.13 5.03
N GLU A 132 -9.78 -6.72 6.29
CA GLU A 132 -10.86 -6.28 7.20
C GLU A 132 -11.20 -4.80 7.04
N PHE A 133 -10.36 -4.03 6.36
CA PHE A 133 -10.38 -2.57 6.33
C PHE A 133 -10.67 -1.99 4.95
N GLY A 134 -10.98 -2.84 3.97
CA GLY A 134 -11.09 -2.40 2.58
C GLY A 134 -12.05 -3.23 1.73
N VAL A 135 -11.92 -3.01 0.42
CA VAL A 135 -12.68 -3.69 -0.62
C VAL A 135 -11.72 -4.32 -1.61
N GLU A 136 -11.71 -5.65 -1.66
CA GLU A 136 -10.94 -6.39 -2.65
C GLU A 136 -11.55 -6.25 -4.04
N PHE A 137 -10.70 -6.06 -5.05
CA PHE A 137 -11.10 -6.05 -6.46
C PHE A 137 -10.10 -6.79 -7.33
N THR A 138 -10.53 -7.11 -8.55
CA THR A 138 -9.68 -7.62 -9.63
C THR A 138 -9.69 -6.63 -10.80
N GLU A 139 -8.80 -6.80 -11.76
CA GLU A 139 -8.79 -5.98 -12.96
C GLU A 139 -10.14 -6.04 -13.72
N GLU A 140 -10.79 -7.21 -13.71
CA GLU A 140 -12.05 -7.43 -14.43
C GLU A 140 -13.25 -6.77 -13.72
N ASN A 141 -13.26 -6.75 -12.38
CA ASN A 141 -14.42 -6.30 -11.61
C ASN A 141 -14.28 -4.89 -11.00
N ILE A 142 -13.24 -4.13 -11.35
CA ILE A 142 -12.97 -2.80 -10.77
C ILE A 142 -14.19 -1.85 -10.87
N GLU A 143 -14.91 -1.86 -11.98
CA GLU A 143 -16.10 -1.01 -12.17
C GLU A 143 -17.24 -1.40 -11.23
N GLU A 144 -17.47 -2.70 -11.05
CA GLU A 144 -18.44 -3.22 -10.10
C GLU A 144 -18.08 -2.76 -8.67
N LYS A 145 -16.82 -2.91 -8.28
CA LYS A 145 -16.34 -2.53 -6.94
C LYS A 145 -16.33 -1.02 -6.70
N LEU A 146 -16.06 -0.21 -7.72
CA LEU A 146 -16.25 1.24 -7.65
C LEU A 146 -17.72 1.61 -7.40
N ASN A 147 -18.68 0.98 -8.12
CA ASN A 147 -20.10 1.18 -7.88
C ASN A 147 -20.53 0.67 -6.49
N PHE A 148 -19.96 -0.44 -6.01
CA PHE A 148 -20.20 -0.93 -4.66
C PHE A 148 -19.74 0.11 -3.60
N VAL A 149 -18.54 0.67 -3.72
CA VAL A 149 -18.05 1.69 -2.81
C VAL A 149 -18.89 2.96 -2.86
N LEU A 150 -19.28 3.44 -4.04
CA LEU A 150 -20.18 4.58 -4.20
C LEU A 150 -21.51 4.38 -3.45
N LYS A 151 -22.06 3.17 -3.47
CA LYS A 151 -23.32 2.84 -2.80
C LYS A 151 -23.15 2.66 -1.28
N ASN A 152 -22.08 1.99 -0.86
CA ASN A 152 -21.90 1.50 0.51
C ASN A 152 -20.76 2.23 1.26
N TYR A 153 -20.43 3.46 0.87
CA TYR A 153 -19.27 4.19 1.40
C TYR A 153 -19.26 4.26 2.93
N ASP A 154 -20.41 4.53 3.54
CA ASP A 154 -20.49 4.70 4.99
C ASP A 154 -20.09 3.41 5.74
N GLU A 155 -20.55 2.25 5.25
CA GLU A 155 -20.16 0.94 5.80
C GLU A 155 -18.66 0.67 5.61
N VAL A 156 -18.14 0.92 4.42
CA VAL A 156 -16.72 0.70 4.11
C VAL A 156 -15.83 1.65 4.91
N SER A 157 -16.26 2.90 5.09
CA SER A 157 -15.54 3.91 5.88
C SER A 157 -15.51 3.60 7.38
N LEU A 158 -16.56 2.95 7.92
CA LEU A 158 -16.56 2.53 9.33
C LEU A 158 -15.47 1.50 9.64
N LYS A 159 -15.15 0.62 8.70
CA LYS A 159 -14.13 -0.44 8.88
C LYS A 159 -12.72 0.11 9.12
N ILE A 160 -12.41 1.28 8.56
CA ILE A 160 -11.06 1.87 8.66
C ILE A 160 -10.81 2.63 9.97
N LYS A 161 -11.85 2.89 10.75
CA LYS A 161 -11.79 3.77 11.92
C LYS A 161 -10.76 3.34 12.96
N ASP A 162 -10.60 2.03 13.14
CA ASP A 162 -9.69 1.43 14.13
C ASP A 162 -8.50 0.72 13.47
N TYR A 163 -8.01 1.25 12.35
CA TYR A 163 -6.92 0.65 11.58
C TYR A 163 -5.62 0.53 12.42
N PRO A 164 -5.10 -0.69 12.65
CA PRO A 164 -4.11 -0.93 13.69
C PRO A 164 -2.64 -0.81 13.23
N PHE A 165 -2.35 -0.81 11.93
CA PHE A 165 -0.98 -0.99 11.41
C PHE A 165 -0.18 0.32 11.40
N ASN A 166 0.27 0.77 12.57
CA ASN A 166 1.13 1.92 12.74
C ASN A 166 2.57 1.52 13.18
N SER A 167 3.48 2.48 13.15
CA SER A 167 4.89 2.25 13.47
C SER A 167 5.13 1.80 14.91
N ASN A 168 4.29 2.21 15.87
CA ASN A 168 4.43 1.79 17.28
C ASN A 168 4.06 0.32 17.45
N VAL A 169 2.96 -0.13 16.82
CA VAL A 169 2.55 -1.54 16.82
C VAL A 169 3.62 -2.38 16.12
N MET A 170 4.10 -1.92 14.96
CA MET A 170 5.18 -2.58 14.25
C MET A 170 6.43 -2.75 15.12
N SER A 171 6.93 -1.66 15.72
CA SER A 171 8.13 -1.67 16.57
C SER A 171 7.95 -2.57 17.79
N SER A 172 6.79 -2.51 18.45
CA SER A 172 6.48 -3.36 19.58
C SER A 172 6.50 -4.85 19.23
N ASN A 173 5.97 -5.22 18.05
CA ASN A 173 5.99 -6.60 17.58
C ASN A 173 7.41 -7.09 17.26
N TYR A 174 8.24 -6.24 16.65
CA TYR A 174 9.66 -6.59 16.43
C TYR A 174 10.43 -6.74 17.74
N LEU A 175 10.22 -5.88 18.72
CA LEU A 175 10.86 -6.01 20.04
C LEU A 175 10.46 -7.32 20.72
N LYS A 176 9.17 -7.68 20.70
CA LYS A 176 8.70 -8.97 21.23
C LYS A 176 9.37 -10.16 20.53
N LEU A 177 9.45 -10.11 19.21
CA LEU A 177 10.12 -11.16 18.42
C LEU A 177 11.61 -11.28 18.78
N PHE A 178 12.32 -10.16 18.92
CA PHE A 178 13.73 -10.17 19.31
C PHE A 178 13.93 -10.73 20.71
N ASP A 179 13.09 -10.35 21.69
CA ASP A 179 13.11 -10.90 23.03
C ASP A 179 12.86 -12.42 23.04
N GLU A 180 11.90 -12.88 22.26
CA GLU A 180 11.61 -14.32 22.10
C GLU A 180 12.81 -15.07 21.49
N MET A 181 13.40 -14.53 20.44
CA MET A 181 14.60 -15.11 19.81
C MET A 181 15.79 -15.17 20.78
N ILE A 182 15.98 -14.16 21.60
CA ILE A 182 17.07 -14.14 22.61
C ILE A 182 16.82 -15.18 23.70
N ARG A 183 15.58 -15.23 24.25
CA ARG A 183 15.21 -16.21 25.30
C ARG A 183 15.32 -17.65 24.82
N ASN A 184 14.90 -17.91 23.58
CA ASN A 184 14.86 -19.25 23.00
C ASN A 184 16.08 -19.60 22.15
N LYS A 185 17.14 -18.79 22.19
CA LYS A 185 18.32 -18.93 21.32
C LYS A 185 18.86 -20.37 21.25
N LYS A 186 19.02 -21.05 22.41
CA LYS A 186 19.56 -22.41 22.45
C LYS A 186 18.65 -23.41 21.74
N SER A 187 17.35 -23.34 21.97
CA SER A 187 16.35 -24.20 21.33
C SER A 187 16.28 -23.95 19.81
N ILE A 188 16.24 -22.68 19.41
CA ILE A 188 16.23 -22.28 17.98
C ILE A 188 17.48 -22.81 17.27
N LEU A 189 18.66 -22.68 17.88
CA LEU A 189 19.92 -23.15 17.29
C LEU A 189 19.98 -24.69 17.20
N SER A 190 19.44 -25.42 18.20
CA SER A 190 19.41 -26.89 18.18
C SER A 190 18.46 -27.47 17.15
N GLN A 191 17.37 -26.74 16.83
CA GLN A 191 16.40 -27.15 15.80
C GLN A 191 16.86 -26.80 14.37
N ARG A 192 17.80 -25.90 14.22
CA ARG A 192 18.42 -25.58 12.93
C ARG A 192 19.57 -26.55 12.67
N ASN A 193 19.38 -27.42 11.70
CA ASN A 193 20.47 -28.26 11.15
C ASN A 193 21.41 -27.34 10.34
N ILE A 194 22.09 -26.42 11.01
CA ILE A 194 23.09 -25.56 10.38
C ILE A 194 24.39 -26.36 10.35
N GLU A 195 24.61 -27.09 9.30
CA GLU A 195 25.96 -27.56 8.98
C GLU A 195 26.84 -26.33 8.80
N LYS A 196 27.89 -26.23 9.61
CA LYS A 196 28.87 -25.18 9.38
C LYS A 196 29.47 -25.41 8.01
N PRO A 197 29.47 -24.42 7.11
CA PRO A 197 30.11 -24.58 5.81
C PRO A 197 31.54 -25.03 6.02
N GLY A 198 32.00 -26.03 5.28
CA GLY A 198 33.39 -26.46 5.31
C GLY A 198 34.30 -25.27 4.94
N ILE A 199 35.52 -25.27 5.44
CA ILE A 199 36.53 -24.20 5.18
C ILE A 199 36.63 -23.89 3.67
N PHE A 200 36.44 -24.91 2.84
CA PHE A 200 36.49 -24.77 1.38
C PHE A 200 35.27 -24.03 0.82
N GLU A 201 34.08 -24.31 1.33
CA GLU A 201 32.82 -23.65 0.94
C GLU A 201 32.80 -22.18 1.38
N GLU A 202 33.30 -21.89 2.57
CA GLU A 202 33.42 -20.54 3.08
C GLU A 202 34.39 -19.70 2.23
N ARG A 203 35.55 -20.30 1.83
CA ARG A 203 36.52 -19.67 0.93
C ARG A 203 35.93 -19.44 -0.47
N LEU A 204 35.20 -20.42 -1.00
CA LEU A 204 34.56 -20.31 -2.31
C LEU A 204 33.45 -19.24 -2.32
N PHE A 205 32.66 -19.15 -1.25
CA PHE A 205 31.67 -18.11 -1.08
C PHE A 205 32.29 -16.71 -1.03
N ASN A 206 33.34 -16.54 -0.23
CA ASN A 206 34.06 -15.29 -0.12
C ASN A 206 34.72 -14.91 -1.45
N PHE A 207 35.30 -15.87 -2.17
CA PHE A 207 35.87 -15.66 -3.50
C PHE A 207 34.82 -15.19 -4.51
N LYS A 208 33.64 -15.86 -4.59
CA LYS A 208 32.52 -15.44 -5.48
C LYS A 208 32.01 -14.05 -5.13
N ARG A 209 31.96 -13.69 -3.84
CA ARG A 209 31.51 -12.35 -3.40
C ARG A 209 32.46 -11.25 -3.86
N MET A 210 33.79 -11.50 -3.92
CA MET A 210 34.78 -10.51 -4.41
C MET A 210 34.60 -10.18 -5.92
N PHE A 211 34.02 -11.07 -6.71
CA PHE A 211 33.82 -10.88 -8.16
C PHE A 211 32.39 -10.45 -8.55
N ASN A 212 31.43 -10.54 -7.66
CA ASN A 212 30.02 -10.14 -7.91
C ASN A 212 29.66 -8.76 -7.38
N THR A 213 30.62 -7.96 -6.96
CA THR A 213 30.44 -6.53 -6.64
C THR A 213 30.79 -5.70 -7.87
N LYS A 214 29.86 -5.68 -8.85
CA LYS A 214 29.77 -4.64 -9.87
C LYS A 214 28.32 -4.19 -9.98
#